data_d0ffb2bb87b14d716424c5573241d2fe
#
_entry.id   d0ffb2bb87b14d716424c5573241d2fe
#
_cell.length_a   1.000
_cell.length_b   1.000
_cell.length_c   1.000
_cell.angle_alpha   90.00
_cell.angle_beta   90.00
_cell.angle_gamma   90.00
#
_symmetry.space_group_name_H-M   'P 1'
#
loop_
_entity.id
_entity.type
_entity.pdbx_description
1 polymer ?
#
loop_
_entity_poly.entity_id
_entity_poly.type
_entity_poly.pdbx_seq_one_letter_code
_entity_poly.pdbx_strand_id
1 'polypeptide(L)'
;MSAPYFVLVREMRDAYNHRLRLVQSARQHGIKPTARLFQTTVPTVRKWLRRYQQQGLRGLIELSRAPHHQPGKTPAAVEQQVVALRQQLFTFGARRLIREFDLPLSHRALERIWRQHGLLKKRQRKYQRKQDLAHIKATWRVFQQISADTKDLDDIPRYWPQLQALDLPAVEYTARDVRSGLLFWAFAQRRSAAASSVFAARIQQHLQRCGISLRDLVWQTDNGSEFIGGHDSRGRPTGFPSALGDSQHVRIPPAAHTFQSDVETVHRLVEDEFFDLESFTDRGDFLAKAFTYQLYFNLVRPNSHKQNLSPWQIVEHLQPRCPLQLCLLPPVFLDYYLNDNGGYDVPRHP
;
A
#
# COMPACT_ATOMS: atom_id res chain seq x y z
N MET A 1 41.32 -11.84 -13.00
CA MET A 1 40.39 -10.86 -12.40
C MET A 1 40.19 -11.25 -10.95
N SER A 2 40.51 -10.39 -9.98
CA SER A 2 40.25 -10.67 -8.56
C SER A 2 38.73 -10.54 -8.29
N ALA A 3 38.16 -11.49 -7.54
CA ALA A 3 36.75 -11.41 -7.16
C ALA A 3 36.49 -10.17 -6.29
N PRO A 4 35.37 -9.50 -6.45
CA PRO A 4 35.00 -8.34 -5.64
C PRO A 4 35.01 -8.68 -4.15
N TYR A 5 35.47 -7.75 -3.30
CA TYR A 5 35.58 -7.92 -1.85
C TYR A 5 34.34 -8.55 -1.19
N PHE A 6 33.15 -8.11 -1.57
CA PHE A 6 31.88 -8.66 -1.02
C PHE A 6 31.64 -10.13 -1.38
N VAL A 7 32.08 -10.58 -2.54
CA VAL A 7 31.99 -12.00 -2.95
C VAL A 7 32.93 -12.83 -2.10
N LEU A 8 34.17 -12.37 -1.91
CA LEU A 8 35.15 -13.03 -1.04
C LEU A 8 34.66 -13.13 0.41
N VAL A 9 34.13 -12.04 0.99
CA VAL A 9 33.59 -12.04 2.36
C VAL A 9 32.38 -12.97 2.50
N ARG A 10 31.52 -13.05 1.50
CA ARG A 10 30.35 -13.95 1.49
C ARG A 10 30.79 -15.42 1.43
N GLU A 11 31.73 -15.74 0.56
CA GLU A 11 32.30 -17.07 0.46
C GLU A 11 33.05 -17.50 1.73
N MET A 12 33.77 -16.58 2.38
CA MET A 12 34.45 -16.87 3.64
C MET A 12 33.49 -17.11 4.82
N ARG A 13 32.28 -16.55 4.79
CA ARG A 13 31.24 -16.76 5.80
C ARG A 13 30.45 -18.06 5.59
N ASP A 14 30.48 -18.64 4.41
CA ASP A 14 29.85 -19.93 4.17
C ASP A 14 30.64 -21.07 4.81
N ALA A 15 30.05 -21.68 5.84
CA ALA A 15 30.65 -22.76 6.58
C ALA A 15 31.01 -23.98 5.70
N TYR A 16 30.26 -24.25 4.63
CA TYR A 16 30.55 -25.34 3.69
C TYR A 16 31.80 -25.02 2.87
N ASN A 17 31.89 -23.86 2.27
CA ASN A 17 33.05 -23.44 1.48
C ASN A 17 34.31 -23.33 2.35
N HIS A 18 34.18 -22.84 3.59
CA HIS A 18 35.28 -22.84 4.54
C HIS A 18 35.81 -24.24 4.83
N ARG A 19 34.92 -25.24 5.04
CA ARG A 19 35.30 -26.64 5.28
C ARG A 19 35.94 -27.27 4.05
N LEU A 20 35.44 -26.97 2.85
CA LEU A 20 36.01 -27.43 1.59
C LEU A 20 37.46 -26.95 1.41
N ARG A 21 37.69 -25.64 1.61
CA ARG A 21 39.06 -25.06 1.56
C ARG A 21 39.97 -25.66 2.63
N LEU A 22 39.47 -25.90 3.84
CA LEU A 22 40.22 -26.53 4.91
C LEU A 22 40.64 -27.94 4.52
N VAL A 23 39.75 -28.75 3.93
CA VAL A 23 40.07 -30.10 3.47
C VAL A 23 41.07 -30.08 2.31
N GLN A 24 40.90 -29.18 1.34
CA GLN A 24 41.83 -29.00 0.23
C GLN A 24 43.24 -28.63 0.73
N SER A 25 43.31 -27.68 1.61
CA SER A 25 44.60 -27.29 2.24
C SER A 25 45.24 -28.44 3.04
N ALA A 26 44.43 -29.19 3.77
CA ALA A 26 44.95 -30.35 4.54
C ALA A 26 45.48 -31.47 3.66
N ARG A 27 44.96 -31.64 2.46
CA ARG A 27 45.46 -32.59 1.45
C ARG A 27 46.75 -32.13 0.80
N GLN A 28 46.95 -30.82 0.63
CA GLN A 28 48.14 -30.22 0.00
C GLN A 28 49.30 -30.00 0.98
N HIS A 29 48.99 -29.46 2.16
CA HIS A 29 49.99 -28.96 3.10
C HIS A 29 50.10 -29.79 4.40
N GLY A 30 49.22 -30.76 4.57
CA GLY A 30 49.13 -31.56 5.79
C GLY A 30 48.27 -30.96 6.90
N ILE A 31 47.99 -31.74 7.92
CA ILE A 31 47.01 -31.42 8.96
C ILE A 31 47.47 -30.31 9.89
N LYS A 32 48.71 -30.33 10.38
CA LYS A 32 49.23 -29.36 11.34
C LYS A 32 49.39 -27.96 10.73
N PRO A 33 49.98 -27.78 9.52
CA PRO A 33 50.03 -26.48 8.85
C PRO A 33 48.66 -25.89 8.57
N THR A 34 47.72 -26.73 8.10
CA THR A 34 46.31 -26.28 7.86
C THR A 34 45.66 -25.81 9.14
N ALA A 35 45.82 -26.51 10.27
CA ALA A 35 45.28 -26.09 11.54
C ALA A 35 45.77 -24.68 11.96
N ARG A 36 47.05 -24.39 11.71
CA ARG A 36 47.60 -23.04 11.96
C ARG A 36 47.07 -22.00 11.00
N LEU A 37 47.05 -22.31 9.68
CA LEU A 37 46.56 -21.40 8.64
C LEU A 37 45.07 -20.98 8.84
N PHE A 38 44.23 -21.95 9.20
CA PHE A 38 42.80 -21.74 9.40
C PHE A 38 42.43 -21.36 10.86
N GLN A 39 43.44 -21.13 11.73
CA GLN A 39 43.25 -20.80 13.14
C GLN A 39 42.27 -21.76 13.85
N THR A 40 42.42 -23.05 13.57
CA THR A 40 41.58 -24.10 14.11
C THR A 40 42.42 -25.23 14.77
N THR A 41 41.74 -26.19 15.38
CA THR A 41 42.44 -27.28 16.07
C THR A 41 42.71 -28.48 15.14
N VAL A 42 43.79 -29.21 15.42
CA VAL A 42 44.14 -30.43 14.70
C VAL A 42 43.00 -31.47 14.69
N PRO A 43 42.25 -31.72 15.79
CA PRO A 43 41.07 -32.57 15.78
C PRO A 43 39.98 -32.12 14.80
N THR A 44 39.77 -30.80 14.67
CA THR A 44 38.79 -30.23 13.73
C THR A 44 39.17 -30.56 12.28
N VAL A 45 40.44 -30.35 11.92
CA VAL A 45 40.93 -30.65 10.57
C VAL A 45 40.77 -32.16 10.30
N ARG A 46 41.20 -33.04 11.25
CA ARG A 46 41.04 -34.52 11.13
C ARG A 46 39.56 -34.91 10.98
N LYS A 47 38.65 -34.29 11.71
CA LYS A 47 37.20 -34.52 11.62
C LYS A 47 36.69 -34.29 10.20
N TRP A 48 36.98 -33.11 9.63
CA TRP A 48 36.46 -32.74 8.31
C TRP A 48 37.15 -33.54 7.19
N LEU A 49 38.45 -33.85 7.32
CA LEU A 49 39.17 -34.69 6.36
C LEU A 49 38.58 -36.10 6.33
N ARG A 50 38.36 -36.75 7.50
CA ARG A 50 37.74 -38.05 7.61
C ARG A 50 36.32 -38.09 7.03
N ARG A 51 35.50 -37.10 7.33
CA ARG A 51 34.13 -37.00 6.78
C ARG A 51 34.15 -36.85 5.25
N TYR A 52 35.06 -36.04 4.74
CA TYR A 52 35.26 -35.93 3.31
C TYR A 52 35.73 -37.23 2.65
N GLN A 53 36.64 -37.94 3.27
CA GLN A 53 37.13 -39.25 2.76
C GLN A 53 36.01 -40.28 2.72
N GLN A 54 35.09 -40.27 3.70
CA GLN A 54 34.02 -41.26 3.80
C GLN A 54 32.81 -40.92 2.90
N GLN A 55 32.47 -39.66 2.75
CA GLN A 55 31.22 -39.24 2.14
C GLN A 55 31.40 -38.18 1.01
N GLY A 56 32.62 -37.86 0.63
CA GLY A 56 32.93 -36.86 -0.36
C GLY A 56 32.41 -35.48 0.06
N LEU A 57 31.95 -34.71 -0.90
CA LEU A 57 31.39 -33.35 -0.67
C LEU A 57 30.20 -33.35 0.30
N ARG A 58 29.38 -34.40 0.33
CA ARG A 58 28.27 -34.54 1.27
C ARG A 58 28.73 -34.55 2.73
N GLY A 59 29.94 -35.08 3.00
CA GLY A 59 30.53 -35.08 4.34
C GLY A 59 30.78 -33.68 4.93
N LEU A 60 30.82 -32.65 4.12
CA LEU A 60 31.05 -31.28 4.56
C LEU A 60 29.76 -30.54 4.95
N ILE A 61 28.59 -31.14 4.66
CA ILE A 61 27.30 -30.57 5.05
C ILE A 61 27.12 -30.65 6.57
N GLU A 62 26.49 -29.65 7.17
CA GLU A 62 26.21 -29.66 8.59
C GLU A 62 25.12 -30.69 8.91
N LEU A 63 25.42 -31.59 9.85
CA LEU A 63 24.45 -32.54 10.33
C LEU A 63 23.51 -31.89 11.34
N SER A 64 22.27 -32.37 11.42
CA SER A 64 21.34 -31.95 12.44
C SER A 64 21.94 -32.15 13.83
N ARG A 65 21.82 -31.14 14.69
CA ARG A 65 22.21 -31.17 16.09
C ARG A 65 21.04 -31.57 17.00
N ALA A 66 19.90 -31.89 16.40
CA ALA A 66 18.72 -32.31 17.18
C ALA A 66 19.01 -33.65 17.92
N PRO A 67 18.56 -33.77 19.16
CA PRO A 67 18.66 -35.03 19.91
C PRO A 67 18.00 -36.18 19.15
N HIS A 68 18.63 -37.35 19.14
CA HIS A 68 18.07 -38.56 18.51
C HIS A 68 16.79 -39.03 19.23
N HIS A 69 16.73 -38.84 20.54
CA HIS A 69 15.54 -39.10 21.36
C HIS A 69 14.89 -37.79 21.79
N GLN A 70 13.64 -37.62 21.43
CA GLN A 70 12.82 -36.40 21.75
C GLN A 70 11.54 -36.84 22.47
N PRO A 71 11.54 -36.96 23.81
CA PRO A 71 10.39 -37.47 24.57
C PRO A 71 9.11 -36.67 24.37
N GLY A 72 9.22 -35.35 24.10
CA GLY A 72 8.10 -34.44 23.83
C GLY A 72 7.67 -34.35 22.37
N LYS A 73 8.14 -35.24 21.49
CA LYS A 73 7.70 -35.25 20.08
C LYS A 73 6.25 -35.72 19.99
N THR A 74 5.44 -34.99 19.23
CA THR A 74 4.04 -35.38 18.95
C THR A 74 4.00 -36.78 18.36
N PRO A 75 3.11 -37.72 18.82
CA PRO A 75 2.95 -39.05 18.25
C PRO A 75 2.65 -38.99 16.75
N ALA A 76 3.19 -39.98 16.01
CA ALA A 76 3.05 -39.97 14.55
C ALA A 76 1.59 -40.03 14.07
N ALA A 77 0.72 -40.73 14.80
CA ALA A 77 -0.73 -40.78 14.50
C ALA A 77 -1.38 -39.40 14.57
N VAL A 78 -1.06 -38.62 15.61
CA VAL A 78 -1.57 -37.24 15.77
C VAL A 78 -0.99 -36.32 14.71
N GLU A 79 0.27 -36.51 14.34
CA GLU A 79 0.90 -35.74 13.26
C GLU A 79 0.21 -35.99 11.91
N GLN A 80 -0.07 -37.26 11.58
CA GLN A 80 -0.81 -37.63 10.37
C GLN A 80 -2.23 -37.06 10.36
N GLN A 81 -2.95 -37.11 11.50
CA GLN A 81 -4.27 -36.52 11.64
C GLN A 81 -4.25 -34.99 11.40
N VAL A 82 -3.27 -34.29 11.96
CA VAL A 82 -3.10 -32.84 11.77
C VAL A 82 -2.82 -32.49 10.32
N VAL A 83 -2.01 -33.30 9.62
CA VAL A 83 -1.71 -33.12 8.19
C VAL A 83 -2.95 -33.34 7.35
N ALA A 84 -3.71 -34.43 7.58
CA ALA A 84 -4.96 -34.70 6.87
C ALA A 84 -6.01 -33.62 7.06
N LEU A 85 -6.23 -33.18 8.31
CA LEU A 85 -7.13 -32.08 8.62
C LEU A 85 -6.73 -30.78 7.93
N ARG A 86 -5.43 -30.49 7.85
CA ARG A 86 -4.93 -29.29 7.15
C ARG A 86 -5.18 -29.33 5.65
N GLN A 87 -5.09 -30.49 5.03
CA GLN A 87 -5.36 -30.67 3.60
C GLN A 87 -6.85 -30.48 3.29
N GLN A 88 -7.72 -31.02 4.14
CA GLN A 88 -9.17 -30.88 3.98
C GLN A 88 -9.69 -29.48 4.34
N LEU A 89 -9.22 -28.93 5.46
CA LEU A 89 -9.70 -27.68 6.05
C LEU A 89 -8.60 -26.58 5.98
N PHE A 90 -8.10 -26.35 4.78
CA PHE A 90 -6.95 -25.46 4.54
C PHE A 90 -7.15 -24.00 4.99
N THR A 91 -8.40 -23.57 5.22
CA THR A 91 -8.73 -22.22 5.71
C THR A 91 -8.67 -22.07 7.22
N PHE A 92 -8.76 -23.19 7.95
CA PHE A 92 -8.80 -23.16 9.42
C PHE A 92 -7.43 -22.84 10.02
N GLY A 93 -7.44 -21.98 11.05
CA GLY A 93 -6.26 -21.69 11.84
C GLY A 93 -5.96 -22.79 12.87
N ALA A 94 -4.72 -22.84 13.36
CA ALA A 94 -4.28 -23.85 14.32
C ALA A 94 -5.17 -23.94 15.59
N ARG A 95 -5.51 -22.78 16.19
CA ARG A 95 -6.35 -22.73 17.39
C ARG A 95 -7.76 -23.26 17.14
N ARG A 96 -8.31 -23.02 15.95
CA ARG A 96 -9.64 -23.48 15.57
C ARG A 96 -9.65 -25.00 15.39
N LEU A 97 -8.67 -25.56 14.67
CA LEU A 97 -8.57 -27.01 14.51
C LEU A 97 -8.43 -27.74 15.86
N ILE A 98 -7.61 -27.23 16.77
CA ILE A 98 -7.46 -27.81 18.10
C ILE A 98 -8.79 -27.85 18.85
N ARG A 99 -9.56 -26.76 18.80
CA ARG A 99 -10.86 -26.66 19.51
C ARG A 99 -11.92 -27.56 18.88
N GLU A 100 -12.03 -27.58 17.55
CA GLU A 100 -13.09 -28.34 16.87
C GLU A 100 -12.85 -29.84 16.82
N PHE A 101 -11.58 -30.26 16.83
CA PHE A 101 -11.22 -31.69 16.75
C PHE A 101 -10.57 -32.23 18.02
N ASP A 102 -10.61 -31.47 19.11
CA ASP A 102 -10.05 -31.83 20.43
C ASP A 102 -8.63 -32.44 20.34
N LEU A 103 -7.75 -31.79 19.59
CA LEU A 103 -6.42 -32.31 19.34
C LEU A 103 -5.52 -32.16 20.58
N PRO A 104 -4.83 -33.23 21.03
CA PRO A 104 -4.02 -33.22 22.24
C PRO A 104 -2.66 -32.55 22.04
N LEU A 105 -2.63 -31.32 21.49
CA LEU A 105 -1.39 -30.57 21.24
C LEU A 105 -1.61 -29.06 21.31
N SER A 106 -0.52 -28.34 21.56
CA SER A 106 -0.55 -26.88 21.53
C SER A 106 -0.58 -26.34 20.09
N HIS A 107 -1.12 -25.13 19.92
CA HIS A 107 -1.13 -24.47 18.60
C HIS A 107 0.28 -24.28 18.02
N ARG A 108 1.30 -24.06 18.87
CA ARG A 108 2.71 -23.99 18.43
C ARG A 108 3.24 -25.33 17.91
N ALA A 109 2.86 -26.45 18.56
CA ALA A 109 3.22 -27.78 18.11
C ALA A 109 2.56 -28.08 16.74
N LEU A 110 1.28 -27.75 16.59
CA LEU A 110 0.54 -27.90 15.35
C LEU A 110 1.14 -27.07 14.19
N GLU A 111 1.47 -25.79 14.42
CA GLU A 111 2.14 -24.94 13.42
C GLU A 111 3.55 -25.43 13.06
N ARG A 112 4.27 -26.06 14.00
CA ARG A 112 5.56 -26.72 13.74
C ARG A 112 5.39 -27.89 12.77
N ILE A 113 4.37 -28.73 12.98
CA ILE A 113 4.04 -29.84 12.09
C ILE A 113 3.74 -29.29 10.68
N TRP A 114 2.88 -28.28 10.57
CA TRP A 114 2.59 -27.66 9.28
C TRP A 114 3.85 -27.13 8.58
N ARG A 115 4.79 -26.53 9.33
CA ARG A 115 6.05 -26.05 8.77
C ARG A 115 6.92 -27.18 8.26
N GLN A 116 7.02 -28.27 9.00
CA GLN A 116 7.80 -29.46 8.61
C GLN A 116 7.25 -30.10 7.35
N HIS A 117 5.92 -30.13 7.18
CA HIS A 117 5.26 -30.69 6.00
C HIS A 117 5.01 -29.66 4.87
N GLY A 118 5.52 -28.43 4.98
CA GLY A 118 5.33 -27.40 3.95
C GLY A 118 3.89 -26.87 3.82
N LEU A 119 3.03 -27.12 4.82
CA LEU A 119 1.60 -26.79 4.83
C LEU A 119 1.28 -25.41 5.42
N LEU A 120 2.29 -24.63 5.77
CA LEU A 120 2.07 -23.24 6.16
C LEU A 120 1.57 -22.45 4.96
N LYS A 121 0.42 -21.81 5.09
CA LYS A 121 0.00 -20.80 4.11
C LYS A 121 1.08 -19.71 4.06
N LYS A 122 1.75 -19.59 2.94
CA LYS A 122 2.46 -18.34 2.63
C LYS A 122 1.39 -17.26 2.55
N ARG A 123 1.32 -16.42 3.59
CA ARG A 123 0.47 -15.25 3.57
C ARG A 123 0.91 -14.45 2.34
N GLN A 124 0.08 -14.42 1.30
CA GLN A 124 0.32 -13.49 0.19
C GLN A 124 0.42 -12.10 0.83
N ARG A 125 1.60 -11.52 0.79
CA ARG A 125 1.81 -10.21 1.38
C ARG A 125 0.83 -9.26 0.71
N LYS A 126 0.18 -8.38 1.49
CA LYS A 126 -0.62 -7.25 0.95
C LYS A 126 0.13 -6.48 -0.17
N TYR A 127 1.44 -6.58 -0.17
CA TYR A 127 2.36 -6.04 -1.17
C TYR A 127 2.16 -6.64 -2.58
N GLN A 128 1.91 -7.92 -2.73
CA GLN A 128 1.68 -8.55 -4.05
C GLN A 128 0.36 -8.05 -4.66
N ARG A 129 -0.71 -7.99 -3.86
CA ARG A 129 -1.99 -7.39 -4.31
C ARG A 129 -1.86 -5.90 -4.65
N LYS A 130 -1.03 -5.14 -3.93
CA LYS A 130 -0.76 -3.74 -4.26
C LYS A 130 0.00 -3.58 -5.57
N GLN A 131 0.95 -4.47 -5.85
CA GLN A 131 1.66 -4.48 -7.14
C GLN A 131 0.73 -4.86 -8.29
N ASP A 132 -0.11 -5.88 -8.12
CA ASP A 132 -1.07 -6.30 -9.13
C ASP A 132 -2.07 -5.18 -9.44
N LEU A 133 -2.62 -4.53 -8.41
CA LEU A 133 -3.51 -3.37 -8.58
C LEU A 133 -2.79 -2.17 -9.21
N ALA A 134 -1.54 -1.90 -8.84
CA ALA A 134 -0.77 -0.82 -9.45
C ALA A 134 -0.50 -1.09 -10.94
N HIS A 135 -0.26 -2.35 -11.30
CA HIS A 135 -0.09 -2.77 -12.69
C HIS A 135 -1.37 -2.62 -13.51
N ILE A 136 -2.51 -3.05 -12.97
CA ILE A 136 -3.83 -2.87 -13.59
C ILE A 136 -4.15 -1.38 -13.76
N LYS A 137 -3.98 -0.57 -12.72
CA LYS A 137 -4.21 0.88 -12.78
C LYS A 137 -3.27 1.59 -13.77
N ALA A 138 -2.08 1.04 -14.01
CA ALA A 138 -1.14 1.55 -14.98
C ALA A 138 -1.59 1.37 -16.46
N THR A 139 -2.55 0.50 -16.74
CA THR A 139 -3.13 0.33 -18.08
C THR A 139 -4.31 1.27 -18.34
N TRP A 140 -4.81 1.95 -17.31
CA TRP A 140 -5.97 2.83 -17.45
C TRP A 140 -5.63 4.11 -18.21
N ARG A 141 -6.67 4.71 -18.81
CA ARG A 141 -6.56 6.05 -19.41
C ARG A 141 -6.58 7.12 -18.32
N VAL A 142 -5.99 8.27 -18.57
CA VAL A 142 -6.17 9.46 -17.73
C VAL A 142 -7.65 9.81 -17.72
N PHE A 143 -8.19 10.12 -16.54
CA PHE A 143 -9.62 10.32 -16.28
C PHE A 143 -10.53 9.15 -16.65
N GLN A 144 -10.02 7.93 -16.64
CA GLN A 144 -10.89 6.76 -16.67
C GLN A 144 -11.58 6.58 -15.31
N GLN A 145 -10.89 6.86 -14.21
CA GLN A 145 -11.45 6.80 -12.86
C GLN A 145 -10.90 7.92 -11.99
N ILE A 146 -11.81 8.63 -11.33
CA ILE A 146 -11.52 9.54 -10.22
C ILE A 146 -11.95 8.86 -8.92
N SER A 147 -11.04 8.77 -7.96
CA SER A 147 -11.37 8.39 -6.60
C SER A 147 -11.61 9.65 -5.76
N ALA A 148 -12.74 9.72 -5.08
CA ALA A 148 -13.07 10.82 -4.20
C ALA A 148 -13.35 10.34 -2.77
N ASP A 149 -12.94 11.18 -1.81
CA ASP A 149 -13.07 10.90 -0.39
C ASP A 149 -13.09 12.21 0.40
N THR A 150 -13.49 12.13 1.66
CA THR A 150 -13.46 13.26 2.60
C THR A 150 -12.57 12.92 3.79
N LYS A 151 -11.89 13.94 4.33
CA LYS A 151 -11.11 13.83 5.56
C LYS A 151 -11.53 14.91 6.55
N ASP A 152 -11.74 14.51 7.81
CA ASP A 152 -11.86 15.44 8.91
C ASP A 152 -10.47 15.99 9.25
N LEU A 153 -10.36 17.28 9.50
CA LEU A 153 -9.12 18.00 9.75
C LEU A 153 -8.93 18.38 11.23
N ASP A 154 -9.95 18.14 12.03
CA ASP A 154 -9.98 18.46 13.45
C ASP A 154 -9.13 17.51 14.32
N ASP A 155 -8.69 16.39 13.76
CA ASP A 155 -7.77 15.43 14.38
C ASP A 155 -6.28 15.75 14.15
N ILE A 156 -5.95 16.78 13.32
CA ILE A 156 -4.57 17.17 13.02
C ILE A 156 -4.05 18.12 14.10
N PRO A 157 -3.09 17.69 14.95
CA PRO A 157 -2.71 18.43 16.15
C PRO A 157 -2.17 19.84 15.89
N ARG A 158 -1.46 20.03 14.79
CA ARG A 158 -0.88 21.34 14.44
C ARG A 158 -1.90 22.28 13.77
N TYR A 159 -2.87 21.72 13.08
CA TYR A 159 -3.90 22.49 12.40
C TYR A 159 -5.06 22.87 13.34
N TRP A 160 -5.42 22.02 14.28
CA TRP A 160 -6.54 22.22 15.20
C TRP A 160 -6.59 23.58 15.89
N PRO A 161 -5.49 24.11 16.51
CA PRO A 161 -5.52 25.42 17.13
C PRO A 161 -5.80 26.56 16.13
N GLN A 162 -5.28 26.43 14.90
CA GLN A 162 -5.46 27.41 13.84
C GLN A 162 -6.90 27.38 13.30
N LEU A 163 -7.46 26.17 13.15
CA LEU A 163 -8.84 25.95 12.75
C LEU A 163 -9.79 26.71 13.66
N GLN A 164 -9.63 26.59 14.97
CA GLN A 164 -10.49 27.27 15.95
C GLN A 164 -10.27 28.78 15.99
N ALA A 165 -9.01 29.24 15.95
CA ALA A 165 -8.69 30.66 16.09
C ALA A 165 -9.08 31.48 14.86
N LEU A 166 -9.05 30.88 13.65
CA LEU A 166 -9.21 31.60 12.38
C LEU A 166 -10.46 31.14 11.59
N ASP A 167 -11.34 30.36 12.21
CA ASP A 167 -12.52 29.78 11.56
C ASP A 167 -12.17 29.08 10.22
N LEU A 168 -11.11 28.29 10.23
CA LEU A 168 -10.66 27.54 9.06
C LEU A 168 -11.56 26.32 8.81
N PRO A 169 -11.49 25.68 7.63
CA PRO A 169 -12.36 24.55 7.31
C PRO A 169 -12.01 23.29 8.14
N ALA A 170 -13.04 22.56 8.54
CA ALA A 170 -12.90 21.33 9.32
C ALA A 170 -12.91 20.06 8.48
N VAL A 171 -13.29 20.14 7.19
CA VAL A 171 -13.40 19.00 6.28
C VAL A 171 -12.70 19.29 4.96
N GLU A 172 -11.84 18.37 4.55
CA GLU A 172 -11.22 18.31 3.23
C GLU A 172 -12.04 17.39 2.31
N TYR A 173 -12.30 17.85 1.10
CA TYR A 173 -12.86 17.07 -0.01
C TYR A 173 -11.77 16.86 -1.04
N THR A 174 -11.43 15.62 -1.29
CA THR A 174 -10.34 15.23 -2.18
C THR A 174 -10.87 14.41 -3.35
N ALA A 175 -10.47 14.76 -4.57
CA ALA A 175 -10.70 13.94 -5.75
C ALA A 175 -9.38 13.76 -6.50
N ARG A 176 -9.13 12.54 -6.93
CA ARG A 176 -7.86 12.19 -7.55
C ARG A 176 -8.06 11.32 -8.78
N ASP A 177 -7.47 11.72 -9.90
CA ASP A 177 -7.36 10.82 -11.06
C ASP A 177 -6.43 9.65 -10.73
N VAL A 178 -6.92 8.45 -10.84
CA VAL A 178 -6.18 7.24 -10.43
C VAL A 178 -4.96 6.99 -11.32
N ARG A 179 -5.06 7.31 -12.63
CA ARG A 179 -3.98 7.08 -13.59
C ARG A 179 -2.83 8.06 -13.44
N SER A 180 -3.09 9.35 -13.51
CA SER A 180 -2.06 10.38 -13.39
C SER A 180 -1.69 10.69 -11.95
N GLY A 181 -2.67 10.66 -11.07
CA GLY A 181 -2.56 11.11 -9.69
C GLY A 181 -2.86 12.59 -9.51
N LEU A 182 -3.42 13.27 -10.53
CA LEU A 182 -3.87 14.66 -10.42
C LEU A 182 -4.81 14.83 -9.23
N LEU A 183 -4.55 15.84 -8.44
CA LEU A 183 -5.26 16.18 -7.23
C LEU A 183 -6.17 17.40 -7.49
N PHE A 184 -7.43 17.24 -7.11
CA PHE A 184 -8.39 18.33 -6.92
C PHE A 184 -8.89 18.30 -5.48
N TRP A 185 -8.97 19.44 -4.84
CA TRP A 185 -9.49 19.51 -3.49
C TRP A 185 -10.36 20.75 -3.26
N ALA A 186 -11.14 20.69 -2.22
CA ALA A 186 -11.95 21.77 -1.72
C ALA A 186 -12.18 21.56 -0.21
N PHE A 187 -12.75 22.55 0.45
CA PHE A 187 -12.88 22.56 1.89
C PHE A 187 -14.28 23.00 2.32
N ALA A 188 -14.72 22.52 3.49
CA ALA A 188 -16.00 22.93 4.08
C ALA A 188 -15.91 22.92 5.62
N GLN A 189 -16.85 23.59 6.28
CA GLN A 189 -16.99 23.51 7.73
C GLN A 189 -17.60 22.18 8.18
N ARG A 190 -18.44 21.58 7.34
CA ARG A 190 -19.12 20.33 7.67
C ARG A 190 -19.18 19.40 6.45
N ARG A 191 -19.13 18.11 6.73
CA ARG A 191 -19.38 17.09 5.74
C ARG A 191 -20.86 17.07 5.37
N SER A 192 -21.17 17.18 4.07
CA SER A 192 -22.56 17.13 3.59
C SER A 192 -22.65 16.64 2.15
N ALA A 193 -23.82 16.06 1.79
CA ALA A 193 -24.11 15.64 0.44
C ALA A 193 -24.21 16.82 -0.55
N ALA A 194 -24.63 18.01 -0.07
CA ALA A 194 -24.66 19.21 -0.87
C ALA A 194 -23.25 19.69 -1.23
N ALA A 195 -22.33 19.70 -0.27
CA ALA A 195 -20.93 20.08 -0.50
C ALA A 195 -20.26 19.09 -1.47
N SER A 196 -20.44 17.78 -1.32
CA SER A 196 -19.94 16.76 -2.25
C SER A 196 -20.46 16.98 -3.66
N SER A 197 -21.76 17.33 -3.80
CA SER A 197 -22.38 17.61 -5.09
C SER A 197 -21.79 18.84 -5.77
N VAL A 198 -21.59 19.93 -5.03
CA VAL A 198 -20.90 21.14 -5.52
C VAL A 198 -19.48 20.83 -5.95
N PHE A 199 -18.75 20.09 -5.13
CA PHE A 199 -17.37 19.69 -5.44
C PHE A 199 -17.28 18.89 -6.74
N ALA A 200 -18.12 17.86 -6.88
CA ALA A 200 -18.18 17.06 -8.11
C ALA A 200 -18.57 17.89 -9.33
N ALA A 201 -19.61 18.72 -9.24
CA ALA A 201 -20.06 19.57 -10.33
C ALA A 201 -18.97 20.53 -10.82
N ARG A 202 -18.22 21.14 -9.89
CA ARG A 202 -17.08 22.01 -10.25
C ARG A 202 -15.99 21.27 -11.02
N ILE A 203 -15.62 20.08 -10.57
CA ILE A 203 -14.61 19.27 -11.27
C ILE A 203 -15.14 18.85 -12.63
N GLN A 204 -16.38 18.38 -12.73
CA GLN A 204 -16.99 17.99 -14.00
C GLN A 204 -16.97 19.13 -15.02
N GLN A 205 -17.40 20.32 -14.63
CA GLN A 205 -17.37 21.52 -15.51
C GLN A 205 -15.94 21.86 -15.92
N HIS A 206 -15.00 21.79 -15.00
CA HIS A 206 -13.59 22.06 -15.30
C HIS A 206 -13.02 21.05 -16.31
N LEU A 207 -13.27 19.76 -16.12
CA LEU A 207 -12.84 18.70 -17.03
C LEU A 207 -13.43 18.90 -18.43
N GLN A 208 -14.72 19.23 -18.53
CA GLN A 208 -15.38 19.52 -19.82
C GLN A 208 -14.75 20.74 -20.52
N ARG A 209 -14.47 21.83 -19.79
CA ARG A 209 -13.77 23.01 -20.33
C ARG A 209 -12.36 22.68 -20.84
N CYS A 210 -11.71 21.69 -20.24
CA CYS A 210 -10.40 21.18 -20.68
C CYS A 210 -10.51 20.12 -21.79
N GLY A 211 -11.71 19.87 -22.33
CA GLY A 211 -11.93 18.91 -23.42
C GLY A 211 -11.94 17.44 -23.00
N ILE A 212 -12.08 17.16 -21.70
CA ILE A 212 -12.16 15.79 -21.19
C ILE A 212 -13.60 15.29 -21.31
N SER A 213 -13.80 14.15 -21.97
CA SER A 213 -15.11 13.48 -22.04
C SER A 213 -15.51 12.88 -20.70
N LEU A 214 -16.73 13.17 -20.26
CA LEU A 214 -17.27 12.64 -19.01
C LEU A 214 -17.97 11.27 -19.18
N ARG A 215 -18.31 10.86 -20.38
CA ARG A 215 -19.11 9.64 -20.63
C ARG A 215 -18.45 8.35 -20.15
N ASP A 216 -17.14 8.29 -20.21
CA ASP A 216 -16.36 7.13 -19.79
C ASP A 216 -15.70 7.33 -18.43
N LEU A 217 -15.98 8.42 -17.76
CA LEU A 217 -15.43 8.74 -16.45
C LEU A 217 -16.21 8.02 -15.36
N VAL A 218 -15.49 7.29 -14.51
CA VAL A 218 -16.04 6.63 -13.32
C VAL A 218 -15.60 7.40 -12.09
N TRP A 219 -16.57 7.78 -11.26
CA TRP A 219 -16.30 8.29 -9.90
C TRP A 219 -16.42 7.15 -8.91
N GLN A 220 -15.34 6.88 -8.20
CA GLN A 220 -15.30 5.90 -7.13
C GLN A 220 -15.25 6.59 -5.78
N THR A 221 -16.21 6.26 -4.90
CA THR A 221 -16.27 6.74 -3.53
C THR A 221 -16.44 5.57 -2.56
N ASP A 222 -16.33 5.85 -1.29
CA ASP A 222 -16.79 4.94 -0.25
C ASP A 222 -18.32 4.97 -0.12
N ASN A 223 -18.84 4.43 0.98
CA ASN A 223 -20.26 4.45 1.31
C ASN A 223 -20.62 5.56 2.31
N GLY A 224 -19.82 6.64 2.36
CA GLY A 224 -20.10 7.80 3.19
C GLY A 224 -21.46 8.44 2.85
N SER A 225 -22.14 8.96 3.86
CA SER A 225 -23.47 9.57 3.68
C SER A 225 -23.45 10.76 2.72
N GLU A 226 -22.30 11.42 2.60
CA GLU A 226 -22.08 12.56 1.69
C GLU A 226 -22.05 12.16 0.21
N PHE A 227 -21.79 10.90 -0.11
CA PHE A 227 -21.77 10.37 -1.48
C PHE A 227 -23.02 9.55 -1.81
N ILE A 228 -23.91 9.31 -0.83
CA ILE A 228 -25.16 8.60 -1.05
C ILE A 228 -26.17 9.57 -1.62
N GLY A 229 -26.76 9.20 -2.76
CA GLY A 229 -27.89 9.89 -3.34
C GLY A 229 -29.15 9.04 -3.24
N GLY A 230 -30.28 9.65 -3.58
CA GLY A 230 -31.58 8.98 -3.71
C GLY A 230 -32.16 9.21 -5.10
N HIS A 231 -33.49 9.07 -5.20
CA HIS A 231 -34.24 9.41 -6.39
C HIS A 231 -35.38 10.34 -5.98
N ASP A 232 -35.71 11.31 -6.82
CA ASP A 232 -36.91 12.14 -6.65
C ASP A 232 -38.20 11.35 -7.00
N SER A 233 -39.37 11.96 -6.83
CA SER A 233 -40.67 11.37 -7.14
C SER A 233 -40.83 10.98 -8.62
N ARG A 234 -39.96 11.44 -9.50
CA ARG A 234 -39.90 11.11 -10.94
C ARG A 234 -38.80 10.10 -11.28
N GLY A 235 -38.16 9.48 -10.29
CA GLY A 235 -37.10 8.51 -10.48
C GLY A 235 -35.76 9.09 -10.92
N ARG A 236 -35.54 10.41 -10.85
CA ARG A 236 -34.26 11.05 -11.21
C ARG A 236 -33.28 11.01 -10.01
N PRO A 237 -31.98 10.75 -10.26
CA PRO A 237 -30.97 10.74 -9.20
C PRO A 237 -30.93 12.08 -8.46
N THR A 238 -30.73 12.04 -7.14
CA THR A 238 -30.54 13.20 -6.27
C THR A 238 -29.20 13.12 -5.54
N GLY A 239 -28.75 14.23 -4.99
CA GLY A 239 -27.48 14.31 -4.27
C GLY A 239 -26.26 14.14 -5.18
N PHE A 240 -25.18 13.55 -4.65
CA PHE A 240 -23.91 13.38 -5.35
C PHE A 240 -24.06 12.72 -6.75
N PRO A 241 -24.81 11.62 -6.95
CA PRO A 241 -24.97 11.03 -8.28
C PRO A 241 -25.58 11.98 -9.33
N SER A 242 -26.47 12.90 -8.92
CA SER A 242 -27.06 13.88 -9.86
C SER A 242 -26.06 14.92 -10.35
N ALA A 243 -25.03 15.21 -9.55
CA ALA A 243 -23.98 16.18 -9.89
C ALA A 243 -22.94 15.60 -10.87
N LEU A 244 -22.97 14.29 -11.11
CA LEU A 244 -21.99 13.63 -11.98
C LEU A 244 -22.34 13.68 -13.48
N GLY A 245 -23.54 14.19 -13.85
CA GLY A 245 -23.95 14.31 -15.24
C GLY A 245 -23.84 12.97 -15.99
N ASP A 246 -23.04 12.95 -17.08
CA ASP A 246 -22.85 11.76 -17.90
C ASP A 246 -21.85 10.74 -17.30
N SER A 247 -21.20 11.05 -16.19
CA SER A 247 -20.23 10.15 -15.55
C SER A 247 -20.91 9.07 -14.70
N GLN A 248 -20.23 7.96 -14.51
CA GLN A 248 -20.74 6.84 -13.70
C GLN A 248 -20.30 6.99 -12.24
N HIS A 249 -21.14 6.56 -11.30
CA HIS A 249 -20.80 6.45 -9.89
C HIS A 249 -20.70 5.00 -9.46
N VAL A 250 -19.55 4.63 -8.88
CA VAL A 250 -19.29 3.30 -8.33
C VAL A 250 -18.87 3.44 -6.89
N ARG A 251 -19.55 2.75 -6.00
CA ARG A 251 -19.18 2.67 -4.59
C ARG A 251 -18.33 1.44 -4.34
N ILE A 252 -17.32 1.59 -3.50
CA ILE A 252 -16.50 0.44 -3.10
C ILE A 252 -17.33 -0.54 -2.26
N PRO A 253 -17.11 -1.86 -2.40
CA PRO A 253 -17.76 -2.84 -1.53
C PRO A 253 -17.42 -2.57 -0.06
N PRO A 254 -18.36 -2.81 0.88
CA PRO A 254 -18.09 -2.68 2.31
C PRO A 254 -16.83 -3.43 2.73
N ALA A 255 -16.01 -2.83 3.59
CA ALA A 255 -14.72 -3.34 4.08
C ALA A 255 -13.62 -3.53 3.01
N ALA A 256 -13.77 -2.99 1.80
CA ALA A 256 -12.80 -3.08 0.72
C ALA A 256 -11.84 -1.86 0.68
N HIS A 257 -11.30 -1.44 1.82
CA HIS A 257 -10.42 -0.24 1.99
C HIS A 257 -9.25 -0.18 0.99
N THR A 258 -8.80 -1.30 0.44
CA THR A 258 -7.71 -1.31 -0.54
C THR A 258 -8.04 -0.60 -1.85
N PHE A 259 -9.31 -0.39 -2.16
CA PHE A 259 -9.73 0.31 -3.38
C PHE A 259 -9.56 1.83 -3.28
N GLN A 260 -9.54 2.40 -2.06
CA GLN A 260 -9.33 3.82 -1.81
C GLN A 260 -7.89 4.19 -1.43
N SER A 261 -6.96 3.24 -1.46
CA SER A 261 -5.57 3.46 -1.05
C SER A 261 -4.86 4.64 -1.74
N ASP A 262 -5.35 5.07 -2.91
CA ASP A 262 -4.79 6.22 -3.63
C ASP A 262 -5.17 7.54 -2.93
N VAL A 263 -6.42 7.70 -2.49
CA VAL A 263 -6.88 8.90 -1.79
C VAL A 263 -6.39 8.91 -0.34
N GLU A 264 -6.48 7.78 0.38
CA GLU A 264 -5.91 7.65 1.73
C GLU A 264 -4.42 8.01 1.77
N THR A 265 -3.68 7.64 0.72
CA THR A 265 -2.26 8.02 0.62
C THR A 265 -2.09 9.51 0.46
N VAL A 266 -2.96 10.18 -0.32
CA VAL A 266 -2.91 11.63 -0.51
C VAL A 266 -3.25 12.35 0.79
N HIS A 267 -4.29 11.95 1.51
CA HIS A 267 -4.65 12.55 2.80
C HIS A 267 -3.44 12.58 3.75
N ARG A 268 -2.71 11.47 3.88
CA ARG A 268 -1.50 11.43 4.69
C ARG A 268 -0.40 12.34 4.15
N LEU A 269 -0.19 12.40 2.83
CA LEU A 269 0.82 13.25 2.23
C LEU A 269 0.50 14.74 2.44
N VAL A 270 -0.76 15.11 2.28
CA VAL A 270 -1.24 16.47 2.52
C VAL A 270 -1.10 16.83 4.01
N GLU A 271 -1.38 15.91 4.91
CA GLU A 271 -1.16 16.11 6.34
C GLU A 271 0.32 16.37 6.62
N ASP A 272 1.21 15.46 6.20
CA ASP A 272 2.67 15.55 6.43
C ASP A 272 3.32 16.77 5.73
N GLU A 273 2.86 17.14 4.53
CA GLU A 273 3.53 18.12 3.66
C GLU A 273 2.87 19.50 3.64
N PHE A 274 1.64 19.62 4.13
CA PHE A 274 0.91 20.90 4.15
C PHE A 274 0.42 21.26 5.56
N PHE A 275 -0.48 20.49 6.15
CA PHE A 275 -1.07 20.83 7.44
C PHE A 275 -0.06 20.85 8.60
N ASP A 276 0.92 19.95 8.59
CA ASP A 276 1.97 19.89 9.61
C ASP A 276 3.08 20.95 9.42
N LEU A 277 3.17 21.55 8.24
CA LEU A 277 4.22 22.52 7.95
C LEU A 277 3.72 23.96 7.95
N GLU A 278 2.49 24.21 7.50
CA GLU A 278 1.98 25.54 7.28
C GLU A 278 1.34 26.16 8.53
N SER A 279 1.41 27.49 8.58
CA SER A 279 0.68 28.31 9.52
C SER A 279 -0.10 29.36 8.74
N PHE A 280 -1.33 29.64 9.13
CA PHE A 280 -2.25 30.49 8.39
C PHE A 280 -2.54 31.78 9.14
N THR A 281 -2.80 32.87 8.41
CA THR A 281 -3.18 34.17 8.97
C THR A 281 -4.69 34.37 8.92
N ASP A 282 -5.35 33.87 7.90
CA ASP A 282 -6.79 33.94 7.67
C ASP A 282 -7.25 32.94 6.62
N ARG A 283 -8.53 32.90 6.30
CA ARG A 283 -9.14 31.99 5.29
C ARG A 283 -8.62 32.25 3.87
N GLY A 284 -8.25 33.48 3.53
CA GLY A 284 -7.69 33.81 2.22
C GLY A 284 -6.28 33.28 2.06
N ASP A 285 -5.43 33.45 3.07
CA ASP A 285 -4.08 32.92 3.12
C ASP A 285 -4.11 31.37 3.07
N PHE A 286 -5.05 30.75 3.80
CA PHE A 286 -5.27 29.31 3.74
C PHE A 286 -5.53 28.84 2.29
N LEU A 287 -6.49 29.43 1.58
CA LEU A 287 -6.80 29.04 0.19
C LEU A 287 -5.64 29.30 -0.76
N ALA A 288 -4.93 30.42 -0.60
CA ALA A 288 -3.77 30.74 -1.42
C ALA A 288 -2.64 29.70 -1.26
N LYS A 289 -2.34 29.31 -0.02
CA LYS A 289 -1.37 28.28 0.30
C LYS A 289 -1.83 26.89 -0.17
N ALA A 290 -3.10 26.57 0.03
CA ALA A 290 -3.70 25.33 -0.46
C ALA A 290 -3.60 25.22 -1.99
N PHE A 291 -3.86 26.31 -2.71
CA PHE A 291 -3.71 26.33 -4.17
C PHE A 291 -2.24 26.19 -4.58
N THR A 292 -1.33 26.86 -3.90
CA THR A 292 0.12 26.74 -4.15
C THR A 292 0.59 25.30 -3.94
N TYR A 293 0.15 24.64 -2.86
CA TYR A 293 0.47 23.25 -2.63
C TYR A 293 -0.14 22.32 -3.68
N GLN A 294 -1.40 22.54 -4.09
CA GLN A 294 -2.02 21.78 -5.18
C GLN A 294 -1.23 21.90 -6.49
N LEU A 295 -0.77 23.10 -6.84
CA LEU A 295 0.07 23.32 -8.00
C LEU A 295 1.41 22.59 -7.88
N TYR A 296 2.08 22.71 -6.72
CA TYR A 296 3.31 21.94 -6.45
C TYR A 296 3.06 20.44 -6.58
N PHE A 297 1.99 19.93 -5.96
CA PHE A 297 1.64 18.51 -6.01
C PHE A 297 1.41 18.02 -7.44
N ASN A 298 0.66 18.79 -8.24
CA ASN A 298 0.29 18.40 -9.59
C ASN A 298 1.41 18.59 -10.62
N LEU A 299 2.22 19.63 -10.49
CA LEU A 299 3.18 20.02 -11.53
C LEU A 299 4.62 19.59 -11.23
N VAL A 300 5.00 19.54 -9.96
CA VAL A 300 6.42 19.44 -9.55
C VAL A 300 6.70 18.19 -8.72
N ARG A 301 5.82 17.85 -7.77
CA ARG A 301 6.06 16.79 -6.79
C ARG A 301 6.28 15.44 -7.45
N PRO A 302 7.48 14.79 -7.26
CA PRO A 302 7.73 13.49 -7.84
C PRO A 302 6.95 12.38 -7.13
N ASN A 303 6.38 11.45 -7.87
CA ASN A 303 5.73 10.28 -7.32
C ASN A 303 6.62 9.04 -7.49
N SER A 304 7.19 8.56 -6.40
CA SER A 304 8.11 7.40 -6.40
C SER A 304 7.46 6.11 -6.94
N HIS A 305 6.13 5.98 -6.84
CA HIS A 305 5.41 4.83 -7.39
C HIS A 305 5.08 4.97 -8.89
N LYS A 306 5.32 6.15 -9.46
CA LYS A 306 5.08 6.48 -10.88
C LYS A 306 6.36 7.01 -11.54
N GLN A 307 7.46 6.30 -11.37
CA GLN A 307 8.77 6.59 -11.98
C GLN A 307 9.32 8.01 -11.65
N ASN A 308 8.97 8.54 -10.49
CA ASN A 308 9.27 9.90 -10.05
C ASN A 308 8.73 11.02 -10.96
N LEU A 309 7.71 10.71 -11.77
CA LEU A 309 7.02 11.72 -12.57
C LEU A 309 5.99 12.46 -11.71
N SER A 310 5.79 13.75 -11.97
CA SER A 310 4.66 14.49 -11.40
C SER A 310 3.34 14.08 -12.09
N PRO A 311 2.18 14.31 -11.46
CA PRO A 311 0.89 14.04 -12.09
C PRO A 311 0.73 14.67 -13.47
N TRP A 312 1.15 15.92 -13.63
CA TRP A 312 1.11 16.62 -14.93
C TRP A 312 2.00 15.97 -15.99
N GLN A 313 3.24 15.61 -15.66
CA GLN A 313 4.13 14.93 -16.60
C GLN A 313 3.53 13.63 -17.12
N ILE A 314 2.75 12.92 -16.30
CA ILE A 314 2.03 11.72 -16.73
C ILE A 314 0.90 12.08 -17.70
N VAL A 315 0.14 13.14 -17.42
CA VAL A 315 -0.93 13.61 -18.32
C VAL A 315 -0.33 14.04 -19.65
N GLU A 316 0.68 14.89 -19.64
CA GLU A 316 1.35 15.41 -20.83
C GLU A 316 1.91 14.28 -21.70
N HIS A 317 2.49 13.26 -21.09
CA HIS A 317 3.01 12.09 -21.81
C HIS A 317 1.92 11.23 -22.44
N LEU A 318 0.80 11.00 -21.73
CA LEU A 318 -0.27 10.11 -22.18
C LEU A 318 -1.33 10.82 -23.05
N GLN A 319 -1.54 12.11 -22.82
CA GLN A 319 -2.51 12.95 -23.52
C GLN A 319 -1.89 14.33 -23.87
N PRO A 320 -0.98 14.42 -24.85
CA PRO A 320 -0.25 15.65 -25.15
C PRO A 320 -1.11 16.84 -25.57
N ARG A 321 -2.39 16.59 -25.91
CA ARG A 321 -3.36 17.64 -26.28
C ARG A 321 -4.12 18.23 -25.09
N CYS A 322 -3.96 17.67 -23.89
CA CYS A 322 -4.56 18.23 -22.68
C CYS A 322 -3.96 19.60 -22.36
N PRO A 323 -4.78 20.61 -22.07
CA PRO A 323 -4.27 21.91 -21.70
C PRO A 323 -3.74 21.91 -20.26
N LEU A 324 -2.69 22.69 -19.98
CA LEU A 324 -2.14 22.88 -18.63
C LEU A 324 -3.18 23.43 -17.64
N GLN A 325 -4.18 24.13 -18.15
CA GLN A 325 -5.33 24.63 -17.38
C GLN A 325 -6.00 23.54 -16.53
N LEU A 326 -5.89 22.29 -16.94
CA LEU A 326 -6.37 21.15 -16.19
C LEU A 326 -5.87 21.12 -14.73
N CYS A 327 -4.65 21.58 -14.47
CA CYS A 327 -4.07 21.68 -13.12
C CYS A 327 -4.49 22.93 -12.36
N LEU A 328 -5.19 23.87 -12.98
CA LEU A 328 -5.42 25.22 -12.46
C LEU A 328 -6.80 25.43 -11.83
N LEU A 329 -7.56 24.37 -11.51
CA LEU A 329 -8.80 24.52 -10.75
C LEU A 329 -8.46 24.86 -9.28
N PRO A 330 -8.72 26.10 -8.82
CA PRO A 330 -8.36 26.47 -7.47
C PRO A 330 -9.26 25.80 -6.43
N PRO A 331 -8.73 25.44 -5.25
CA PRO A 331 -9.55 25.03 -4.13
C PRO A 331 -10.48 26.15 -3.66
N VAL A 332 -11.60 25.78 -3.10
CA VAL A 332 -12.62 26.74 -2.62
C VAL A 332 -13.21 26.26 -1.29
N PHE A 333 -13.84 27.18 -0.57
CA PHE A 333 -14.77 26.82 0.50
C PHE A 333 -16.14 26.51 -0.10
N LEU A 334 -16.56 25.27 0.04
CA LEU A 334 -17.82 24.80 -0.54
C LEU A 334 -19.04 25.45 0.11
N ASP A 335 -18.91 25.86 1.37
CA ASP A 335 -19.97 26.55 2.12
C ASP A 335 -20.48 27.80 1.40
N TYR A 336 -19.62 28.48 0.64
CA TYR A 336 -20.04 29.69 -0.13
C TYR A 336 -20.98 29.39 -1.31
N TYR A 337 -21.13 28.13 -1.68
CA TYR A 337 -21.99 27.68 -2.77
C TYR A 337 -23.25 26.99 -2.28
N LEU A 338 -23.47 26.92 -0.96
CA LEU A 338 -24.63 26.30 -0.34
C LEU A 338 -25.62 27.39 0.03
N ASN A 339 -26.87 27.22 -0.37
CA ASN A 339 -27.96 28.09 0.04
C ASN A 339 -28.45 27.72 1.44
N ASP A 340 -29.06 28.64 2.18
CA ASP A 340 -29.62 28.45 3.53
C ASP A 340 -30.61 27.27 3.61
N ASN A 341 -31.21 26.86 2.48
CA ASN A 341 -32.10 25.71 2.34
C ASN A 341 -31.44 24.39 1.96
N GLY A 342 -30.10 24.31 2.02
CA GLY A 342 -29.34 23.08 1.67
C GLY A 342 -29.32 22.73 0.18
N GLY A 343 -29.84 23.61 -0.68
CA GLY A 343 -29.65 23.55 -2.13
C GLY A 343 -28.32 24.17 -2.55
N TYR A 344 -27.89 23.97 -3.79
CA TYR A 344 -26.71 24.63 -4.34
C TYR A 344 -27.05 25.33 -5.66
N ASP A 345 -26.53 26.55 -5.79
CA ASP A 345 -26.48 27.27 -7.07
C ASP A 345 -25.08 27.02 -7.68
N VAL A 346 -25.04 26.30 -8.77
CA VAL A 346 -23.84 26.31 -9.61
C VAL A 346 -23.85 27.63 -10.36
N PRO A 347 -22.91 28.55 -10.13
CA PRO A 347 -22.90 29.80 -10.87
C PRO A 347 -22.83 29.47 -12.37
N ARG A 348 -23.88 29.80 -13.11
CA ARG A 348 -23.81 29.89 -14.56
C ARG A 348 -22.93 31.12 -14.83
N HIS A 349 -21.64 30.95 -14.93
CA HIS A 349 -20.78 32.03 -15.39
C HIS A 349 -21.16 32.38 -16.83
N PRO A 350 -21.15 33.69 -17.16
CA PRO A 350 -21.47 34.20 -18.48
C PRO A 350 -20.52 33.66 -19.56
#